data_8b85726fdd7fa9b6c44f4b75cefd8e36
#
_entry.id   8b85726fdd7fa9b6c44f4b75cefd8e36
#
_cell.length_a   1.000
_cell.length_b   1.000
_cell.length_c   1.000
_cell.angle_alpha   90.00
_cell.angle_beta   90.00
_cell.angle_gamma   90.00
#
_symmetry.space_group_name_H-M   'P 1'
#
loop_
_entity.id
_entity.type
_entity.pdbx_description
1 polymer ?
#
loop_
_entity_poly.entity_id
_entity_poly.type
_entity_poly.pdbx_seq_one_letter_code
_entity_poly.pdbx_strand_id
1 'polypeptide(L)'
;MLKKLLSILIILVFCMGFSIPEKIITKADKVIVKFYQIPGFDKELILLEESINAETPSEFSNENFFKILSNEEVLGYGYIGKAPAKTTDFDFLVLFDEDFIITKSKVLVYREEYGGEIGSKRWLKQFVGTAASGKKLEYNEDIIPISGATISVQSMTRAINDLLKSIALLHQKSLL
;
A
#
# COMPACT_ATOMS: atom_id res chain seq x y z
N MET A 1 10.48 -4.84 -43.07
CA MET A 1 10.94 -5.63 -41.92
C MET A 1 11.37 -4.78 -40.72
N LEU A 2 12.22 -3.78 -40.90
CA LEU A 2 12.73 -2.92 -39.79
C LEU A 2 11.63 -2.18 -39.02
N LYS A 3 10.59 -1.65 -39.67
CA LYS A 3 9.45 -0.97 -39.01
C LYS A 3 8.60 -1.91 -38.12
N LYS A 4 8.46 -3.20 -38.50
CA LYS A 4 7.76 -4.21 -37.69
C LYS A 4 8.58 -4.63 -36.46
N LEU A 5 9.90 -4.72 -36.61
CA LEU A 5 10.84 -5.00 -35.51
C LEU A 5 10.86 -3.82 -34.51
N LEU A 6 10.83 -2.58 -35.00
CA LEU A 6 10.76 -1.40 -34.12
C LEU A 6 9.44 -1.32 -33.36
N SER A 7 8.31 -1.67 -33.99
CA SER A 7 7.00 -1.72 -33.32
C SER A 7 6.94 -2.81 -32.23
N ILE A 8 7.53 -3.98 -32.47
CA ILE A 8 7.62 -5.07 -31.49
C ILE A 8 8.51 -4.65 -30.31
N LEU A 9 9.62 -3.95 -30.55
CA LEU A 9 10.51 -3.45 -29.52
C LEU A 9 9.81 -2.40 -28.64
N ILE A 10 9.01 -1.50 -29.23
CA ILE A 10 8.23 -0.49 -28.48
C ILE A 10 7.16 -1.15 -27.63
N ILE A 11 6.47 -2.19 -28.11
CA ILE A 11 5.48 -2.94 -27.35
C ILE A 11 6.13 -3.69 -26.17
N LEU A 12 7.35 -4.24 -26.37
CA LEU A 12 8.08 -4.95 -25.31
C LEU A 12 8.54 -4.00 -24.18
N VAL A 13 8.88 -2.76 -24.50
CA VAL A 13 9.27 -1.74 -23.50
C VAL A 13 8.07 -1.24 -22.70
N PHE A 14 6.84 -1.26 -23.26
CA PHE A 14 5.64 -0.80 -22.56
C PHE A 14 5.08 -1.82 -21.54
N CYS A 15 5.55 -3.08 -21.60
CA CYS A 15 5.17 -4.14 -20.65
C CYS A 15 6.08 -4.22 -19.41
N MET A 16 7.01 -3.29 -19.21
CA MET A 16 7.74 -3.16 -17.94
C MET A 16 6.87 -2.40 -16.92
N GLY A 17 5.78 -3.01 -16.48
CA GLY A 17 5.07 -2.59 -15.29
C GLY A 17 6.07 -2.55 -14.13
N PHE A 18 6.02 -1.50 -13.30
CA PHE A 18 6.85 -1.38 -12.10
C PHE A 18 6.52 -2.53 -11.15
N SER A 19 7.28 -3.61 -11.25
CA SER A 19 7.22 -4.71 -10.30
C SER A 19 7.74 -4.24 -8.94
N ILE A 20 7.09 -4.66 -7.87
CA ILE A 20 7.58 -4.40 -6.51
C ILE A 20 8.86 -5.23 -6.30
N PRO A 21 9.97 -4.62 -5.83
CA PRO A 21 11.18 -5.37 -5.57
C PRO A 21 10.93 -6.53 -4.61
N GLU A 22 11.42 -7.73 -4.92
CA GLU A 22 11.24 -8.94 -4.11
C GLU A 22 11.62 -8.75 -2.63
N LYS A 23 12.63 -7.94 -2.36
CA LYS A 23 13.02 -7.56 -1.00
C LYS A 23 11.91 -6.84 -0.22
N ILE A 24 11.08 -6.06 -0.89
CA ILE A 24 9.94 -5.36 -0.27
C ILE A 24 8.83 -6.37 0.01
N ILE A 25 8.51 -7.23 -0.95
CA ILE A 25 7.52 -8.31 -0.81
C ILE A 25 7.91 -9.20 0.37
N THR A 26 9.15 -9.69 0.43
CA THR A 26 9.66 -10.52 1.53
C THR A 26 9.55 -9.82 2.90
N LYS A 27 9.76 -8.50 2.96
CA LYS A 27 9.58 -7.76 4.22
C LYS A 27 8.11 -7.65 4.61
N ALA A 28 7.21 -7.41 3.65
CA ALA A 28 5.78 -7.38 3.88
C ALA A 28 5.29 -8.74 4.41
N ASP A 29 5.71 -9.85 3.79
CA ASP A 29 5.33 -11.20 4.18
C ASP A 29 5.75 -11.54 5.61
N LYS A 30 6.97 -11.17 6.00
CA LYS A 30 7.42 -11.32 7.40
C LYS A 30 6.57 -10.52 8.39
N VAL A 31 6.08 -9.36 7.99
CA VAL A 31 5.18 -8.55 8.84
C VAL A 31 3.82 -9.22 8.98
N ILE A 32 3.28 -9.77 7.88
CA ILE A 32 1.99 -10.47 7.84
C ILE A 32 2.03 -11.72 8.72
N VAL A 33 3.00 -12.61 8.48
CA VAL A 33 3.21 -13.83 9.28
C VAL A 33 3.29 -13.51 10.77
N LYS A 34 4.07 -12.47 11.13
CA LYS A 34 4.22 -12.06 12.52
C LYS A 34 2.94 -11.43 13.11
N PHE A 35 2.17 -10.72 12.30
CA PHE A 35 0.95 -10.04 12.75
C PHE A 35 -0.17 -11.04 13.05
N TYR A 36 -0.42 -11.96 12.13
CA TYR A 36 -1.44 -13.00 12.28
C TYR A 36 -0.98 -14.20 13.12
N GLN A 37 0.32 -14.29 13.46
CA GLN A 37 0.92 -15.38 14.23
C GLN A 37 0.73 -16.75 13.56
N ILE A 38 0.86 -16.79 12.24
CA ILE A 38 0.69 -17.99 11.40
C ILE A 38 2.02 -18.45 10.81
N PRO A 39 2.20 -19.75 10.50
CA PRO A 39 3.44 -20.27 9.92
C PRO A 39 3.66 -19.84 8.46
N GLY A 40 2.59 -19.50 7.75
CA GLY A 40 2.58 -19.05 6.36
C GLY A 40 1.18 -18.64 5.94
N PHE A 41 1.04 -18.10 4.74
CA PHE A 41 -0.24 -17.65 4.17
C PHE A 41 -0.16 -17.67 2.64
N ASP A 42 -1.33 -17.71 2.01
CA ASP A 42 -1.49 -17.55 0.57
C ASP A 42 -1.94 -16.13 0.24
N LYS A 43 -1.53 -15.66 -0.94
CA LYS A 43 -1.97 -14.37 -1.50
C LYS A 43 -2.88 -14.60 -2.71
N GLU A 44 -4.05 -14.01 -2.68
CA GLU A 44 -4.91 -13.85 -3.85
C GLU A 44 -4.84 -12.39 -4.31
N LEU A 45 -4.22 -12.15 -5.46
CA LEU A 45 -4.05 -10.80 -6.00
C LEU A 45 -5.40 -10.22 -6.45
N ILE A 46 -5.65 -8.98 -6.08
CA ILE A 46 -6.82 -8.24 -6.53
C ILE A 46 -6.38 -7.37 -7.70
N LEU A 47 -6.77 -7.81 -8.90
CA LEU A 47 -6.43 -7.15 -10.15
C LEU A 47 -7.58 -6.22 -10.56
N LEU A 48 -7.26 -4.96 -10.83
CA LEU A 48 -8.23 -3.98 -11.32
C LEU A 48 -8.02 -3.74 -12.82
N GLU A 49 -9.11 -3.56 -13.55
CA GLU A 49 -9.04 -3.05 -14.91
C GLU A 49 -8.40 -1.65 -14.93
N GLU A 50 -7.64 -1.33 -15.98
CA GLU A 50 -6.93 -0.06 -16.12
C GLU A 50 -7.89 1.14 -16.01
N SER A 51 -9.09 1.03 -16.57
CA SER A 51 -10.15 2.04 -16.49
C SER A 51 -10.57 2.33 -15.06
N ILE A 52 -10.71 1.29 -14.23
CA ILE A 52 -11.09 1.40 -12.82
C ILE A 52 -9.91 1.96 -12.01
N ASN A 53 -8.71 1.44 -12.25
CA ASN A 53 -7.51 1.92 -11.57
C ASN A 53 -7.25 3.41 -11.82
N ALA A 54 -7.53 3.91 -13.03
CA ALA A 54 -7.40 5.32 -13.38
C ALA A 54 -8.39 6.24 -12.61
N GLU A 55 -9.50 5.71 -12.09
CA GLU A 55 -10.46 6.47 -11.28
C GLU A 55 -10.08 6.51 -9.80
N THR A 56 -9.19 5.63 -9.34
CA THR A 56 -8.78 5.55 -7.95
C THR A 56 -7.64 6.52 -7.63
N PRO A 57 -7.69 7.24 -6.48
CA PRO A 57 -6.57 8.08 -6.03
C PRO A 57 -5.27 7.32 -5.77
N SER A 58 -5.35 6.06 -5.33
CA SER A 58 -4.20 5.18 -5.17
C SER A 58 -4.02 4.31 -6.41
N GLU A 59 -2.77 4.02 -6.76
CA GLU A 59 -2.42 3.10 -7.82
C GLU A 59 -2.48 1.65 -7.32
N PHE A 60 -3.23 0.80 -8.03
CA PHE A 60 -3.25 -0.63 -7.81
C PHE A 60 -2.51 -1.32 -8.96
N SER A 61 -1.35 -1.89 -8.64
CA SER A 61 -0.55 -2.68 -9.57
C SER A 61 -0.92 -4.17 -9.46
N ASN A 62 -0.34 -4.98 -10.35
CA ASN A 62 -0.59 -6.42 -10.36
C ASN A 62 -0.05 -7.18 -9.14
N GLU A 63 0.59 -6.52 -8.17
CA GLU A 63 1.27 -7.18 -7.05
C GLU A 63 1.05 -6.49 -5.70
N ASN A 64 0.44 -5.30 -5.67
CA ASN A 64 0.43 -4.47 -4.47
C ASN A 64 -0.86 -4.53 -3.64
N PHE A 65 -1.93 -5.11 -4.16
CA PHE A 65 -3.19 -5.26 -3.44
C PHE A 65 -3.67 -6.72 -3.49
N PHE A 66 -3.93 -7.32 -2.34
CA PHE A 66 -4.17 -8.75 -2.24
C PHE A 66 -4.98 -9.12 -1.00
N LYS A 67 -5.71 -10.26 -1.10
CA LYS A 67 -6.27 -10.97 0.06
C LYS A 67 -5.17 -11.80 0.72
N ILE A 68 -5.27 -11.94 2.02
CA ILE A 68 -4.42 -12.78 2.86
C ILE A 68 -5.26 -13.96 3.32
N LEU A 69 -4.85 -15.18 2.94
CA LEU A 69 -5.59 -16.40 3.24
C LEU A 69 -4.74 -17.34 4.10
N SER A 70 -5.39 -18.04 5.01
CA SER A 70 -4.80 -19.17 5.74
C SER A 70 -5.83 -20.29 5.81
N ASN A 71 -5.46 -21.50 5.35
CA ASN A 71 -6.36 -22.64 5.25
C ASN A 71 -7.67 -22.30 4.50
N GLU A 72 -7.57 -21.58 3.39
CA GLU A 72 -8.71 -21.13 2.56
C GLU A 72 -9.61 -20.05 3.22
N GLU A 73 -9.36 -19.67 4.47
CA GLU A 73 -10.07 -18.59 5.14
C GLU A 73 -9.40 -17.24 4.88
N VAL A 74 -10.19 -16.20 4.58
CA VAL A 74 -9.70 -14.84 4.43
C VAL A 74 -9.41 -14.27 5.81
N LEU A 75 -8.17 -13.84 6.05
CA LEU A 75 -7.75 -13.17 7.28
C LEU A 75 -7.85 -11.64 7.19
N GLY A 76 -7.95 -11.13 5.98
CA GLY A 76 -7.99 -9.71 5.67
C GLY A 76 -7.27 -9.39 4.37
N TYR A 77 -6.90 -8.12 4.21
CA TYR A 77 -6.31 -7.60 2.98
C TYR A 77 -4.98 -6.89 3.24
N GLY A 78 -4.13 -6.88 2.23
CA GLY A 78 -2.85 -6.19 2.28
C GLY A 78 -2.64 -5.24 1.10
N TYR A 79 -2.08 -4.07 1.37
CA TYR A 79 -1.65 -3.12 0.36
C TYR A 79 -0.21 -2.70 0.60
N ILE A 80 0.64 -2.81 -0.43
CA ILE A 80 2.01 -2.32 -0.43
C ILE A 80 2.07 -1.05 -1.26
N GLY A 81 2.39 0.07 -0.60
CA GLY A 81 2.46 1.38 -1.24
C GLY A 81 3.82 2.04 -1.12
N LYS A 82 3.96 3.16 -1.86
CA LYS A 82 5.08 4.09 -1.75
C LYS A 82 4.56 5.47 -1.40
N ALA A 83 5.37 6.23 -0.69
CA ALA A 83 5.09 7.64 -0.44
C ALA A 83 6.40 8.43 -0.44
N PRO A 84 6.38 9.69 -0.93
CA PRO A 84 7.57 10.51 -1.01
C PRO A 84 8.06 10.94 0.37
N ALA A 85 9.39 10.94 0.54
CA ALA A 85 10.06 11.63 1.62
C ALA A 85 10.85 12.84 1.07
N LYS A 86 11.87 13.30 1.77
CA LYS A 86 12.61 14.49 1.36
C LYS A 86 13.48 14.24 0.12
N THR A 87 14.18 13.11 0.07
CA THR A 87 15.15 12.80 -1.00
C THR A 87 14.71 11.64 -1.88
N THR A 88 13.96 10.69 -1.33
CA THR A 88 13.48 9.50 -2.06
C THR A 88 12.23 8.94 -1.41
N ASP A 89 11.53 8.04 -2.12
CA ASP A 89 10.33 7.39 -1.61
C ASP A 89 10.66 6.37 -0.51
N PHE A 90 9.70 6.14 0.37
CA PHE A 90 9.70 5.02 1.31
C PHE A 90 8.56 4.05 0.98
N ASP A 91 8.78 2.77 1.32
CA ASP A 91 7.79 1.72 1.09
C ASP A 91 7.05 1.40 2.39
N PHE A 92 5.74 1.18 2.30
CA PHE A 92 4.90 0.86 3.45
C PHE A 92 3.92 -0.27 3.13
N LEU A 93 3.43 -0.91 4.19
CA LEU A 93 2.37 -1.92 4.16
C LEU A 93 1.20 -1.44 5.01
N VAL A 94 -0.02 -1.64 4.50
CA VAL A 94 -1.26 -1.50 5.27
C VAL A 94 -1.96 -2.85 5.27
N LEU A 95 -2.42 -3.29 6.44
CA LEU A 95 -3.28 -4.45 6.59
C LEU A 95 -4.66 -3.99 7.01
N PHE A 96 -5.67 -4.63 6.45
CA PHE A 96 -7.08 -4.42 6.74
C PHE A 96 -7.71 -5.72 7.22
N ASP A 97 -8.78 -5.60 7.99
CA ASP A 97 -9.72 -6.69 8.21
C ASP A 97 -10.68 -6.87 7.02
N GLU A 98 -11.68 -7.73 7.18
CA GLU A 98 -12.69 -8.01 6.16
C GLU A 98 -13.62 -6.83 5.88
N ASP A 99 -13.77 -5.91 6.83
CA ASP A 99 -14.56 -4.68 6.71
C ASP A 99 -13.74 -3.49 6.18
N PHE A 100 -12.51 -3.74 5.74
CA PHE A 100 -11.55 -2.71 5.29
C PHE A 100 -11.25 -1.63 6.34
N ILE A 101 -11.20 -2.03 7.60
CA ILE A 101 -10.68 -1.22 8.70
C ILE A 101 -9.17 -1.50 8.83
N ILE A 102 -8.36 -0.47 8.93
CA ILE A 102 -6.92 -0.63 9.12
C ILE A 102 -6.63 -1.33 10.45
N THR A 103 -6.07 -2.52 10.39
CA THR A 103 -5.61 -3.29 11.55
C THR A 103 -4.13 -3.07 11.83
N LYS A 104 -3.35 -2.73 10.80
CA LYS A 104 -1.92 -2.44 10.92
C LYS A 104 -1.41 -1.56 9.80
N SER A 105 -0.49 -0.66 10.14
CA SER A 105 0.41 -0.03 9.18
C SER A 105 1.86 -0.30 9.55
N LYS A 106 2.76 -0.36 8.54
CA LYS A 106 4.19 -0.60 8.72
C LYS A 106 5.01 0.06 7.63
N VAL A 107 5.98 0.88 7.98
CA VAL A 107 7.03 1.31 7.04
C VAL A 107 7.99 0.15 6.86
N LEU A 108 8.11 -0.34 5.63
CA LEU A 108 8.95 -1.49 5.24
C LEU A 108 10.40 -1.08 5.02
N VAL A 109 10.58 0.05 4.32
CA VAL A 109 11.89 0.64 4.04
C VAL A 109 11.79 2.16 4.10
N TYR A 110 12.58 2.77 4.96
CA TYR A 110 12.78 4.21 5.04
C TYR A 110 14.24 4.51 4.68
N ARG A 111 14.46 5.50 3.82
CA ARG A 111 15.79 5.74 3.20
C ARG A 111 16.39 7.08 3.59
N GLU A 112 15.72 7.84 4.46
CA GLU A 112 16.24 9.12 4.96
C GLU A 112 17.08 8.91 6.22
N GLU A 113 18.02 9.81 6.44
CA GLU A 113 18.88 9.82 7.65
C GLU A 113 18.12 10.27 8.89
N TYR A 114 17.10 11.14 8.73
CA TYR A 114 16.33 11.74 9.81
C TYR A 114 14.87 11.30 9.76
N GLY A 115 14.17 11.43 10.90
CA GLY A 115 12.72 11.15 10.96
C GLY A 115 12.36 9.67 10.98
N GLY A 116 13.29 8.78 11.34
CA GLY A 116 13.05 7.33 11.40
C GLY A 116 11.90 6.89 12.31
N GLU A 117 11.43 7.80 13.19
CA GLU A 117 10.27 7.58 14.05
C GLU A 117 8.97 7.32 13.28
N ILE A 118 8.91 7.69 11.98
CA ILE A 118 7.78 7.32 11.10
C ILE A 118 7.60 5.80 11.01
N GLY A 119 8.66 5.02 11.23
CA GLY A 119 8.63 3.56 11.31
C GLY A 119 8.26 2.99 12.68
N SER A 120 8.10 3.84 13.71
CA SER A 120 7.83 3.40 15.08
C SER A 120 6.38 2.88 15.22
N LYS A 121 6.21 1.81 16.03
CA LYS A 121 4.88 1.26 16.31
C LYS A 121 3.94 2.30 16.94
N ARG A 122 4.48 3.17 17.81
CA ARG A 122 3.71 4.21 18.49
C ARG A 122 3.10 5.18 17.50
N TRP A 123 3.88 5.66 16.55
CA TRP A 123 3.41 6.61 15.54
C TRP A 123 2.44 5.95 14.56
N LEU A 124 2.79 4.78 14.03
CA LEU A 124 1.97 4.05 13.05
C LEU A 124 0.62 3.58 13.60
N LYS A 125 0.48 3.44 14.94
CA LYS A 125 -0.79 3.07 15.59
C LYS A 125 -1.90 4.09 15.35
N GLN A 126 -1.58 5.34 15.01
CA GLN A 126 -2.55 6.40 14.75
C GLN A 126 -3.46 6.10 13.55
N PHE A 127 -3.03 5.24 12.63
CA PHE A 127 -3.81 4.83 11.46
C PHE A 127 -4.75 3.64 11.76
N VAL A 128 -4.50 2.91 12.83
CA VAL A 128 -5.27 1.70 13.18
C VAL A 128 -6.68 2.08 13.63
N GLY A 129 -7.67 1.34 13.12
CA GLY A 129 -9.09 1.60 13.37
C GLY A 129 -9.74 2.57 12.38
N THR A 130 -8.98 3.11 11.43
CA THR A 130 -9.56 3.97 10.37
C THR A 130 -10.18 3.10 9.30
N ALA A 131 -11.47 3.36 9.00
CA ALA A 131 -12.25 2.64 7.99
C ALA A 131 -12.22 3.38 6.64
N ALA A 132 -12.42 2.64 5.54
CA ALA A 132 -12.52 3.19 4.19
C ALA A 132 -13.67 4.20 4.03
N SER A 133 -14.78 4.00 4.75
CA SER A 133 -15.92 4.91 4.82
C SER A 133 -15.78 6.02 5.88
N GLY A 134 -14.63 6.08 6.56
CA GLY A 134 -14.42 6.96 7.71
C GLY A 134 -14.05 8.39 7.35
N LYS A 135 -13.82 9.20 8.40
CA LYS A 135 -13.33 10.56 8.28
C LYS A 135 -11.93 10.57 7.66
N LYS A 136 -11.66 11.52 6.78
CA LYS A 136 -10.32 11.82 6.28
C LYS A 136 -9.40 12.22 7.45
N LEU A 137 -8.22 11.63 7.52
CA LEU A 137 -7.20 11.94 8.51
C LEU A 137 -6.52 13.27 8.18
N GLU A 138 -6.40 14.14 9.18
CA GLU A 138 -5.75 15.45 9.02
C GLU A 138 -4.40 15.49 9.76
N TYR A 139 -3.37 16.00 9.03
CA TYR A 139 -2.05 16.25 9.60
C TYR A 139 -2.14 17.28 10.73
N ASN A 140 -1.44 17.02 11.83
CA ASN A 140 -1.40 17.86 13.03
C ASN A 140 -2.72 17.92 13.84
N GLU A 141 -3.75 17.20 13.42
CA GLU A 141 -5.00 17.01 14.18
C GLU A 141 -5.13 15.52 14.57
N ASP A 142 -5.37 14.66 13.60
CA ASP A 142 -5.49 13.21 13.82
C ASP A 142 -4.11 12.52 13.84
N ILE A 143 -3.15 13.03 13.04
CA ILE A 143 -1.81 12.47 12.89
C ILE A 143 -0.75 13.42 13.44
N ILE A 144 -0.11 12.99 14.53
CA ILE A 144 0.92 13.77 15.25
C ILE A 144 2.16 13.95 14.38
N PRO A 145 2.68 15.19 14.23
CA PRO A 145 3.92 15.47 13.52
C PRO A 145 5.15 14.78 14.14
N ILE A 146 6.15 14.55 13.29
CA ILE A 146 7.49 14.09 13.69
C ILE A 146 8.50 15.18 13.30
N SER A 147 9.32 15.61 14.27
CA SER A 147 10.41 16.55 14.00
C SER A 147 11.39 15.95 12.98
N GLY A 148 11.75 16.75 11.97
CA GLY A 148 12.64 16.30 10.89
C GLY A 148 12.01 15.34 9.86
N ALA A 149 10.69 15.02 9.95
CA ALA A 149 10.00 14.14 9.02
C ALA A 149 8.69 14.71 8.46
N THR A 150 8.52 16.02 8.44
CA THR A 150 7.26 16.67 8.03
C THR A 150 6.75 16.19 6.68
N ILE A 151 7.63 16.15 5.67
CA ILE A 151 7.26 15.68 4.32
C ILE A 151 6.77 14.23 4.37
N SER A 152 7.52 13.35 5.02
CA SER A 152 7.17 11.92 5.12
C SER A 152 5.87 11.69 5.88
N VAL A 153 5.61 12.44 6.96
CA VAL A 153 4.37 12.36 7.74
C VAL A 153 3.17 12.80 6.89
N GLN A 154 3.30 13.94 6.21
CA GLN A 154 2.24 14.45 5.34
C GLN A 154 1.96 13.52 4.16
N SER A 155 3.01 12.99 3.53
CA SER A 155 2.88 12.09 2.40
C SER A 155 2.28 10.74 2.80
N MET A 156 2.67 10.17 3.95
CA MET A 156 2.06 8.95 4.49
C MET A 156 0.58 9.17 4.81
N THR A 157 0.24 10.29 5.47
CA THR A 157 -1.15 10.63 5.79
C THR A 157 -1.99 10.75 4.51
N ARG A 158 -1.45 11.41 3.47
CA ARG A 158 -2.11 11.51 2.16
C ARG A 158 -2.27 10.15 1.52
N ALA A 159 -1.21 9.33 1.45
CA ALA A 159 -1.23 8.02 0.84
C ALA A 159 -2.26 7.09 1.51
N ILE A 160 -2.40 7.13 2.84
CA ILE A 160 -3.42 6.38 3.57
C ILE A 160 -4.83 6.91 3.22
N ASN A 161 -5.05 8.23 3.20
CA ASN A 161 -6.34 8.80 2.81
C ASN A 161 -6.73 8.43 1.38
N ASP A 162 -5.78 8.50 0.44
CA ASP A 162 -6.00 8.14 -0.96
C ASP A 162 -6.33 6.65 -1.10
N LEU A 163 -5.66 5.78 -0.35
CA LEU A 163 -5.95 4.34 -0.30
C LEU A 163 -7.36 4.07 0.24
N LEU A 164 -7.73 4.66 1.36
CA LEU A 164 -9.06 4.52 1.96
C LEU A 164 -10.17 5.01 1.02
N LYS A 165 -9.95 6.15 0.36
CA LYS A 165 -10.88 6.67 -0.65
C LYS A 165 -11.01 5.74 -1.87
N SER A 166 -9.89 5.15 -2.30
CA SER A 166 -9.88 4.18 -3.40
C SER A 166 -10.68 2.94 -3.05
N ILE A 167 -10.47 2.36 -1.86
CA ILE A 167 -11.23 1.21 -1.36
C ILE A 167 -12.73 1.53 -1.28
N ALA A 168 -13.10 2.70 -0.74
CA ALA A 168 -14.51 3.12 -0.69
C ALA A 168 -15.15 3.20 -2.08
N LEU A 169 -14.41 3.69 -3.09
CA LEU A 169 -14.86 3.74 -4.48
C LEU A 169 -15.04 2.34 -5.08
N LEU A 170 -14.11 1.42 -4.81
CA LEU A 170 -14.21 0.03 -5.26
C LEU A 170 -15.42 -0.68 -4.64
N HIS A 171 -15.71 -0.44 -3.36
CA HIS A 171 -16.93 -0.93 -2.71
C HIS A 171 -18.21 -0.39 -3.36
N GLN A 172 -18.26 0.92 -3.66
CA GLN A 172 -19.42 1.52 -4.34
C GLN A 172 -19.68 0.91 -5.71
N LYS A 173 -18.63 0.42 -6.36
CA LYS A 173 -18.69 -0.27 -7.66
C LYS A 173 -18.92 -1.79 -7.53
N SER A 174 -19.05 -2.34 -6.32
CA SER A 174 -19.18 -3.80 -6.04
C SER A 174 -18.02 -4.63 -6.62
N LEU A 175 -16.80 -4.09 -6.51
CA LEU A 175 -15.56 -4.73 -6.96
C LEU A 175 -14.75 -5.34 -5.80
N LEU A 176 -15.19 -5.07 -4.57
CA LEU A 176 -14.66 -5.65 -3.32
C LEU A 176 -15.80 -6.17 -2.45
#